data_aba87f1daaaa627f43df9a20c959f061
#
_entry.id   aba87f1daaaa627f43df9a20c959f061
#
_cell.length_a   1.000
_cell.length_b   1.000
_cell.length_c   1.000
_cell.angle_alpha   90.00
_cell.angle_beta   90.00
_cell.angle_gamma   90.00
#
_symmetry.space_group_name_H-M   'P 1'
#
loop_
_entity.id
_entity.type
_entity.pdbx_description
1 polymer ?
#
loop_
_entity_poly.entity_id
_entity_poly.type
_entity_poly.pdbx_seq_one_letter_code
_entity_poly.pdbx_strand_id
1 'polypeptide(L)'
;MNDLEEKWADEYSRLQYGPVDPDEVTLHKGLHDDPSEGHCLLEVVSMFVGEPFSDSPDCVCPVLAEFGRSWNDGLTDNAAREQLRQYIPRLVGTKSTEEVESRRSMMSADWLIRVYTPTWLDRNPDLATHAAALRAHPEIIDADGLISVQPVVVAASTDAFAASAAAGGAASDAAMVAEGVAAGVAAGGAARAAT
;
A
#
# COMPACT_ATOMS: atom_id res chain seq x y z
N MET A 1 -26.16 -4.21 -17.27
CA MET A 1 -25.20 -5.10 -17.97
C MET A 1 -25.63 -6.51 -17.64
N ASN A 2 -25.69 -7.42 -18.56
CA ASN A 2 -26.15 -8.76 -18.29
C ASN A 2 -24.90 -9.68 -18.22
N ASP A 3 -24.99 -10.81 -17.52
CA ASP A 3 -23.90 -11.78 -17.28
C ASP A 3 -23.16 -12.24 -18.57
N LEU A 4 -23.81 -12.12 -19.72
CA LEU A 4 -23.24 -12.48 -21.02
C LEU A 4 -22.31 -11.37 -21.55
N GLU A 5 -22.63 -10.10 -21.33
CA GLU A 5 -21.81 -8.97 -21.76
C GLU A 5 -20.53 -8.88 -20.92
N GLU A 6 -20.62 -9.15 -19.61
CA GLU A 6 -19.46 -9.25 -18.74
C GLU A 6 -18.57 -10.42 -19.13
N LYS A 7 -19.14 -11.59 -19.41
CA LYS A 7 -18.38 -12.76 -19.86
C LYS A 7 -17.67 -12.55 -21.21
N TRP A 8 -18.32 -11.86 -22.14
CA TRP A 8 -17.72 -11.57 -23.46
C TRP A 8 -16.61 -10.51 -23.34
N ALA A 9 -16.77 -9.51 -22.48
CA ALA A 9 -15.72 -8.52 -22.21
C ALA A 9 -14.48 -9.18 -21.60
N ASP A 10 -14.69 -10.13 -20.67
CA ASP A 10 -13.64 -10.91 -20.00
C ASP A 10 -12.88 -11.81 -21.00
N GLU A 11 -13.61 -12.52 -21.85
CA GLU A 11 -13.04 -13.40 -22.88
C GLU A 11 -12.32 -12.60 -23.97
N TYR A 12 -12.86 -11.44 -24.35
CA TYR A 12 -12.23 -10.54 -25.33
C TYR A 12 -10.92 -9.95 -24.79
N SER A 13 -10.89 -9.54 -23.54
CA SER A 13 -9.70 -9.05 -22.84
C SER A 13 -8.60 -10.11 -22.80
N ARG A 14 -8.94 -11.35 -22.45
CA ARG A 14 -8.00 -12.50 -22.44
C ARG A 14 -7.45 -12.84 -23.82
N LEU A 15 -8.27 -12.71 -24.87
CA LEU A 15 -7.86 -12.97 -26.26
C LEU A 15 -6.98 -11.87 -26.83
N GLN A 16 -7.15 -10.64 -26.36
CA GLN A 16 -6.43 -9.46 -26.85
C GLN A 16 -5.07 -9.28 -26.16
N TYR A 17 -4.98 -9.61 -24.88
CA TYR A 17 -3.81 -9.33 -24.05
C TYR A 17 -3.25 -10.58 -23.36
N GLY A 18 -3.41 -11.77 -23.89
CA GLY A 18 -2.97 -13.06 -23.31
C GLY A 18 -1.75 -12.99 -22.38
N PRO A 19 -1.37 -14.05 -21.70
CA PRO A 19 -0.31 -14.01 -20.69
C PRO A 19 0.95 -13.33 -21.24
N VAL A 20 1.35 -12.21 -20.62
CA VAL A 20 2.55 -11.46 -21.04
C VAL A 20 3.77 -11.96 -20.27
N ASP A 21 4.92 -11.92 -20.93
CA ASP A 21 6.20 -12.09 -20.24
C ASP A 21 6.49 -10.81 -19.42
N PRO A 22 6.58 -10.91 -18.09
CA PRO A 22 6.87 -9.73 -17.27
C PRO A 22 8.18 -9.04 -17.66
N ASP A 23 9.12 -9.76 -18.25
CA ASP A 23 10.42 -9.21 -18.66
C ASP A 23 10.36 -8.37 -19.94
N GLU A 24 9.28 -8.47 -20.69
CA GLU A 24 9.06 -7.71 -21.92
C GLU A 24 8.26 -6.40 -21.72
N VAL A 25 7.73 -6.18 -20.53
CA VAL A 25 6.83 -5.05 -20.21
C VAL A 25 7.53 -4.02 -19.34
N THR A 26 7.43 -2.73 -19.66
CA THR A 26 7.95 -1.64 -18.82
C THR A 26 6.92 -1.23 -17.78
N LEU A 27 7.35 -1.07 -16.53
CA LEU A 27 6.50 -0.59 -15.45
C LEU A 27 6.39 0.94 -15.46
N HIS A 28 5.15 1.44 -15.37
CA HIS A 28 4.81 2.86 -15.36
C HIS A 28 4.14 3.26 -14.03
N LYS A 29 4.07 4.56 -13.79
CA LYS A 29 3.38 5.12 -12.62
C LYS A 29 1.89 5.27 -12.90
N GLY A 30 1.07 4.97 -11.89
CA GLY A 30 -0.36 5.24 -11.88
C GLY A 30 -1.20 4.11 -12.44
N LEU A 31 -2.50 4.37 -12.50
CA LEU A 31 -3.52 3.52 -13.10
C LEU A 31 -3.62 3.85 -14.60
N HIS A 32 -3.84 2.84 -15.42
CA HIS A 32 -4.05 2.96 -16.88
C HIS A 32 -5.39 2.33 -17.26
N ASP A 33 -6.08 2.96 -18.21
CA ASP A 33 -7.36 2.43 -18.71
C ASP A 33 -7.16 1.35 -19.79
N ASP A 34 -6.01 1.39 -20.47
CA ASP A 34 -5.67 0.47 -21.56
C ASP A 34 -4.16 0.13 -21.55
N PRO A 35 -3.78 -1.13 -21.85
CA PRO A 35 -2.38 -1.54 -21.90
C PRO A 35 -1.49 -0.73 -22.86
N SER A 36 -2.06 -0.06 -23.85
CA SER A 36 -1.29 0.80 -24.76
C SER A 36 -0.83 2.11 -24.13
N GLU A 37 -1.42 2.51 -23.00
CA GLU A 37 -1.08 3.73 -22.27
C GLU A 37 0.06 3.50 -21.26
N GLY A 38 0.23 2.27 -20.83
CA GLY A 38 1.24 1.88 -19.84
C GLY A 38 0.77 0.73 -18.95
N HIS A 39 1.61 0.39 -17.97
CA HIS A 39 1.33 -0.72 -17.07
C HIS A 39 1.92 -0.44 -15.68
N CYS A 40 1.12 -0.41 -14.63
CA CYS A 40 1.62 -0.46 -13.27
C CYS A 40 1.95 -1.92 -12.86
N LEU A 41 2.56 -2.10 -11.69
CA LEU A 41 2.89 -3.43 -11.17
C LEU A 41 1.70 -4.40 -11.18
N LEU A 42 0.53 -3.95 -10.72
CA LEU A 42 -0.64 -4.81 -10.55
C LEU A 42 -1.34 -5.12 -11.88
N GLU A 43 -1.34 -4.16 -12.82
CA GLU A 43 -1.84 -4.37 -14.18
C GLU A 43 -1.00 -5.41 -14.91
N VAL A 44 0.33 -5.41 -14.72
CA VAL A 44 1.18 -6.49 -15.27
C VAL A 44 0.88 -7.83 -14.60
N VAL A 45 0.57 -7.86 -13.30
CA VAL A 45 0.14 -9.11 -12.64
C VAL A 45 -1.15 -9.64 -13.27
N SER A 46 -2.16 -8.80 -13.52
CA SER A 46 -3.40 -9.24 -14.18
C SER A 46 -3.14 -9.82 -15.57
N MET A 47 -2.32 -9.15 -16.38
CA MET A 47 -1.93 -9.61 -17.71
C MET A 47 -1.13 -10.93 -17.65
N PHE A 48 -0.21 -11.06 -16.69
CA PHE A 48 0.63 -12.23 -16.52
C PHE A 48 -0.17 -13.50 -16.23
N VAL A 49 -1.28 -13.39 -15.48
CA VAL A 49 -2.15 -14.54 -15.17
C VAL A 49 -3.33 -14.69 -16.16
N GLY A 50 -3.49 -13.76 -17.11
CA GLY A 50 -4.59 -13.76 -18.08
C GLY A 50 -5.93 -13.36 -17.44
N GLU A 51 -5.91 -12.53 -16.40
CA GLU A 51 -7.08 -11.83 -15.87
C GLU A 51 -7.36 -10.56 -16.69
N PRO A 52 -8.57 -9.98 -16.60
CA PRO A 52 -8.85 -8.67 -17.18
C PRO A 52 -7.83 -7.62 -16.75
N PHE A 53 -7.47 -6.72 -17.66
CA PHE A 53 -6.52 -5.64 -17.36
C PHE A 53 -7.04 -4.78 -16.22
N SER A 54 -6.33 -4.78 -15.11
CA SER A 54 -6.74 -4.10 -13.87
C SER A 54 -5.57 -3.95 -12.91
N ASP A 55 -5.54 -2.86 -12.16
CA ASP A 55 -4.64 -2.65 -11.02
C ASP A 55 -5.09 -3.39 -9.75
N SER A 56 -6.21 -4.12 -9.83
CA SER A 56 -6.82 -4.87 -8.72
C SER A 56 -7.15 -6.30 -9.14
N PRO A 57 -6.12 -7.10 -9.54
CA PRO A 57 -6.33 -8.47 -9.99
C PRO A 57 -6.95 -9.36 -8.91
N ASP A 58 -7.89 -10.21 -9.31
CA ASP A 58 -8.65 -11.07 -8.40
C ASP A 58 -7.78 -12.11 -7.69
N CYS A 59 -6.67 -12.51 -8.30
CA CYS A 59 -5.72 -13.47 -7.71
C CYS A 59 -4.85 -12.87 -6.60
N VAL A 60 -4.87 -11.56 -6.39
CA VAL A 60 -3.99 -10.87 -5.43
C VAL A 60 -4.75 -10.47 -4.17
N CYS A 61 -4.12 -10.68 -3.02
CA CYS A 61 -4.63 -10.17 -1.74
C CYS A 61 -4.77 -8.64 -1.79
N PRO A 62 -5.95 -8.05 -1.46
CA PRO A 62 -6.18 -6.60 -1.52
C PRO A 62 -5.16 -5.78 -0.73
N VAL A 63 -4.68 -6.28 0.41
CA VAL A 63 -3.66 -5.60 1.23
C VAL A 63 -2.33 -5.51 0.48
N LEU A 64 -1.91 -6.60 -0.19
CA LEU A 64 -0.68 -6.61 -0.98
C LEU A 64 -0.83 -5.81 -2.27
N ALA A 65 -2.02 -5.80 -2.88
CA ALA A 65 -2.31 -4.99 -4.05
C ALA A 65 -2.17 -3.50 -3.72
N GLU A 66 -2.77 -3.03 -2.62
CA GLU A 66 -2.66 -1.64 -2.16
C GLU A 66 -1.21 -1.24 -1.88
N PHE A 67 -0.46 -2.12 -1.20
CA PHE A 67 0.96 -1.89 -0.94
C PHE A 67 1.76 -1.80 -2.25
N GLY A 68 1.47 -2.70 -3.20
CA GLY A 68 2.11 -2.73 -4.51
C GLY A 68 1.84 -1.46 -5.33
N ARG A 69 0.59 -0.96 -5.36
CA ARG A 69 0.23 0.31 -6.00
C ARG A 69 0.98 1.48 -5.38
N SER A 70 0.88 1.61 -4.06
CA SER A 70 1.56 2.70 -3.32
C SER A 70 3.07 2.70 -3.56
N TRP A 71 3.69 1.53 -3.59
CA TRP A 71 5.13 1.42 -3.87
C TRP A 71 5.46 1.76 -5.32
N ASN A 72 4.69 1.24 -6.27
CA ASN A 72 4.83 1.55 -7.69
C ASN A 72 4.80 3.07 -7.92
N ASP A 73 3.84 3.77 -7.32
CA ASP A 73 3.61 5.19 -7.54
C ASP A 73 4.58 6.09 -6.75
N GLY A 74 5.08 5.60 -5.64
CA GLY A 74 6.07 6.29 -4.83
C GLY A 74 7.48 6.33 -5.42
N LEU A 75 7.81 5.46 -6.39
CA LEU A 75 9.12 5.45 -7.02
C LEU A 75 9.29 6.60 -8.03
N THR A 76 10.49 7.16 -8.09
CA THR A 76 10.79 8.41 -8.81
C THR A 76 10.69 8.31 -10.32
N ASP A 77 11.07 7.16 -10.88
CA ASP A 77 11.15 6.93 -12.32
C ASP A 77 10.92 5.46 -12.69
N ASN A 78 10.76 5.18 -13.98
CA ASN A 78 10.48 3.83 -14.47
C ASN A 78 11.66 2.88 -14.26
N ALA A 79 12.89 3.36 -14.31
CA ALA A 79 14.06 2.52 -14.05
C ALA A 79 14.09 2.01 -12.59
N ALA A 80 13.68 2.87 -11.65
CA ALA A 80 13.51 2.44 -10.25
C ALA A 80 12.34 1.45 -10.10
N ARG A 81 11.25 1.58 -10.90
CA ARG A 81 10.11 0.65 -10.89
C ARG A 81 10.47 -0.75 -11.36
N GLU A 82 11.45 -0.89 -12.26
CA GLU A 82 11.86 -2.21 -12.75
C GLU A 82 12.28 -3.17 -11.63
N GLN A 83 12.74 -2.67 -10.48
CA GLN A 83 13.01 -3.51 -9.31
C GLN A 83 11.77 -4.23 -8.76
N LEU A 84 10.55 -3.73 -9.05
CA LEU A 84 9.30 -4.34 -8.61
C LEU A 84 8.94 -5.59 -9.40
N ARG A 85 9.49 -5.77 -10.59
CA ARG A 85 9.22 -6.88 -11.50
C ARG A 85 9.35 -8.25 -10.82
N GLN A 86 10.33 -8.41 -9.95
CA GLN A 86 10.55 -9.64 -9.18
C GLN A 86 9.37 -10.05 -8.29
N TYR A 87 8.45 -9.13 -7.99
CA TYR A 87 7.28 -9.39 -7.17
C TYR A 87 6.07 -9.85 -7.97
N ILE A 88 6.04 -9.68 -9.30
CA ILE A 88 4.93 -10.10 -10.15
C ILE A 88 4.56 -11.56 -9.88
N PRO A 89 5.45 -12.55 -10.04
CA PRO A 89 5.09 -13.94 -9.77
C PRO A 89 4.80 -14.24 -8.29
N ARG A 90 5.28 -13.40 -7.36
CA ARG A 90 5.06 -13.57 -5.93
C ARG A 90 3.71 -13.06 -5.45
N LEU A 91 3.09 -12.16 -6.21
CA LEU A 91 1.77 -11.61 -5.92
C LEU A 91 0.66 -12.55 -6.37
N VAL A 92 0.91 -13.36 -7.41
CA VAL A 92 -0.06 -14.33 -7.95
C VAL A 92 -0.48 -15.33 -6.88
N GLY A 93 -1.81 -15.57 -6.77
CA GLY A 93 -2.37 -16.54 -5.84
C GLY A 93 -2.27 -16.13 -4.37
N THR A 94 -2.00 -14.87 -4.09
CA THR A 94 -1.96 -14.37 -2.71
C THR A 94 -3.34 -14.04 -2.13
N LYS A 95 -4.39 -13.99 -2.96
CA LYS A 95 -5.78 -13.93 -2.47
C LYS A 95 -6.05 -15.07 -1.50
N SER A 96 -6.73 -14.78 -0.39
CA SER A 96 -6.91 -15.75 0.67
C SER A 96 -8.24 -15.55 1.40
N THR A 97 -8.41 -16.21 2.54
CA THR A 97 -9.56 -16.01 3.41
C THR A 97 -9.51 -14.63 4.08
N GLU A 98 -10.67 -14.10 4.45
CA GLU A 98 -10.79 -12.82 5.16
C GLU A 98 -9.92 -12.78 6.43
N GLU A 99 -9.81 -13.91 7.16
CA GLU A 99 -8.96 -14.02 8.34
C GLU A 99 -7.47 -13.78 8.01
N VAL A 100 -6.98 -14.40 6.93
CA VAL A 100 -5.58 -14.24 6.49
C VAL A 100 -5.33 -12.81 5.99
N GLU A 101 -6.28 -12.23 5.26
CA GLU A 101 -6.17 -10.86 4.76
C GLU A 101 -6.22 -9.84 5.90
N SER A 102 -7.08 -10.05 6.88
CA SER A 102 -7.12 -9.24 8.11
C SER A 102 -5.80 -9.30 8.87
N ARG A 103 -5.21 -10.50 9.02
CA ARG A 103 -3.90 -10.64 9.66
C ARG A 103 -2.80 -9.90 8.89
N ARG A 104 -2.79 -9.96 7.56
CA ARG A 104 -1.85 -9.20 6.72
C ARG A 104 -2.02 -7.69 6.89
N SER A 105 -3.26 -7.21 7.01
CA SER A 105 -3.55 -5.81 7.32
C SER A 105 -2.92 -5.38 8.65
N MET A 106 -3.06 -6.18 9.70
CA MET A 106 -2.44 -5.88 11.01
C MET A 106 -0.92 -5.88 10.94
N MET A 107 -0.32 -6.86 10.24
CA MET A 107 1.14 -6.90 10.02
C MET A 107 1.64 -5.66 9.26
N SER A 108 0.89 -5.20 8.26
CA SER A 108 1.24 -3.99 7.51
C SER A 108 1.15 -2.74 8.38
N ALA A 109 0.11 -2.63 9.20
CA ALA A 109 -0.06 -1.54 10.16
C ALA A 109 1.05 -1.55 11.22
N ASP A 110 1.37 -2.71 11.77
CA ASP A 110 2.47 -2.86 12.74
C ASP A 110 3.80 -2.39 12.15
N TRP A 111 4.13 -2.87 10.96
CA TRP A 111 5.36 -2.49 10.28
C TRP A 111 5.42 -0.98 10.00
N LEU A 112 4.33 -0.39 9.51
CA LEU A 112 4.24 1.03 9.22
C LEU A 112 4.42 1.88 10.47
N ILE A 113 3.78 1.49 11.59
CA ILE A 113 3.80 2.24 12.84
C ILE A 113 5.11 2.05 13.61
N ARG A 114 5.58 0.81 13.77
CA ARG A 114 6.70 0.48 14.66
C ARG A 114 8.06 0.41 13.98
N VAL A 115 8.10 0.32 12.67
CA VAL A 115 9.35 0.18 11.91
C VAL A 115 9.55 1.37 10.96
N TYR A 116 8.61 1.60 10.05
CA TYR A 116 8.77 2.59 8.99
C TYR A 116 8.71 4.03 9.52
N THR A 117 7.63 4.39 10.21
CA THR A 117 7.45 5.75 10.75
C THR A 117 8.60 6.20 11.66
N PRO A 118 9.08 5.40 12.63
CA PRO A 118 10.23 5.77 13.44
C PRO A 118 11.50 6.06 12.64
N THR A 119 11.72 5.38 11.52
CA THR A 119 12.89 5.61 10.66
C THR A 119 12.86 7.02 10.05
N TRP A 120 11.68 7.54 9.75
CA TRP A 120 11.52 8.92 9.28
C TRP A 120 11.63 9.94 10.41
N LEU A 121 11.03 9.65 11.57
CA LEU A 121 11.09 10.54 12.74
C LEU A 121 12.54 10.74 13.24
N ASP A 122 13.37 9.70 13.18
CA ASP A 122 14.80 9.78 13.57
C ASP A 122 15.63 10.76 12.72
N ARG A 123 15.12 11.17 11.56
CA ARG A 123 15.80 12.19 10.73
C ARG A 123 15.75 13.58 11.37
N ASN A 124 14.85 13.79 12.34
CA ASN A 124 14.77 14.99 13.15
C ASN A 124 15.05 14.65 14.62
N PRO A 125 16.15 15.13 15.21
CA PRO A 125 16.51 14.84 16.61
C PRO A 125 15.42 15.19 17.63
N ASP A 126 14.61 16.22 17.35
CA ASP A 126 13.52 16.66 18.23
C ASP A 126 12.38 15.63 18.28
N LEU A 127 12.29 14.73 17.31
CA LEU A 127 11.27 13.68 17.22
C LEU A 127 11.79 12.30 17.66
N ALA A 128 13.03 12.17 18.08
CA ALA A 128 13.65 10.90 18.48
C ALA A 128 12.91 10.19 19.61
N THR A 129 12.31 10.94 20.54
CA THR A 129 11.51 10.39 21.64
C THR A 129 10.25 9.69 21.12
N HIS A 130 9.59 10.27 20.12
CA HIS A 130 8.43 9.66 19.46
C HIS A 130 8.82 8.41 18.69
N ALA A 131 9.95 8.44 17.98
CA ALA A 131 10.47 7.27 17.27
C ALA A 131 10.73 6.11 18.25
N ALA A 132 11.35 6.40 19.41
CA ALA A 132 11.59 5.41 20.45
C ALA A 132 10.28 4.86 21.05
N ALA A 133 9.29 5.71 21.30
CA ALA A 133 8.00 5.31 21.85
C ALA A 133 7.22 4.39 20.89
N LEU A 134 7.21 4.69 19.59
CA LEU A 134 6.57 3.84 18.58
C LEU A 134 7.26 2.47 18.49
N ARG A 135 8.59 2.41 18.49
CA ARG A 135 9.33 1.13 18.48
C ARG A 135 9.09 0.29 19.72
N ALA A 136 8.94 0.93 20.87
CA ALA A 136 8.72 0.25 22.14
C ALA A 136 7.28 -0.25 22.35
N HIS A 137 6.34 0.19 21.50
CA HIS A 137 4.95 -0.27 21.58
C HIS A 137 4.88 -1.79 21.33
N PRO A 138 4.01 -2.54 22.04
CA PRO A 138 3.75 -3.94 21.75
C PRO A 138 3.35 -4.18 20.28
N GLU A 139 3.61 -5.39 19.78
CA GLU A 139 3.21 -5.78 18.42
C GLU A 139 1.71 -5.60 18.23
N ILE A 140 1.33 -4.99 17.10
CA ILE A 140 -0.07 -4.71 16.75
C ILE A 140 -0.59 -5.89 15.94
N ILE A 141 -1.35 -6.75 16.59
CA ILE A 141 -1.90 -7.98 16.01
C ILE A 141 -3.42 -7.93 15.81
N ASP A 142 -4.07 -6.94 16.41
CA ASP A 142 -5.53 -6.77 16.40
C ASP A 142 -5.91 -5.29 16.56
N ALA A 143 -7.21 -5.05 16.65
CA ALA A 143 -7.75 -3.71 16.78
C ALA A 143 -7.51 -3.07 18.14
N ASP A 144 -7.39 -3.86 19.21
CA ASP A 144 -7.10 -3.31 20.53
C ASP A 144 -5.66 -2.76 20.53
N GLY A 145 -4.74 -3.44 19.84
CA GLY A 145 -3.40 -2.95 19.57
C GLY A 145 -3.41 -1.62 18.79
N LEU A 146 -4.23 -1.49 17.75
CA LEU A 146 -4.39 -0.22 17.02
C LEU A 146 -4.94 0.90 17.88
N ILE A 147 -5.95 0.61 18.72
CA ILE A 147 -6.50 1.59 19.66
C ILE A 147 -5.45 2.02 20.69
N SER A 148 -4.68 1.08 21.21
CA SER A 148 -3.67 1.35 22.24
C SER A 148 -2.51 2.21 21.74
N VAL A 149 -2.12 2.08 20.47
CA VAL A 149 -1.04 2.87 19.88
C VAL A 149 -1.48 4.27 19.45
N GLN A 150 -2.78 4.51 19.26
CA GLN A 150 -3.33 5.77 18.74
C GLN A 150 -2.82 7.02 19.47
N PRO A 151 -2.78 7.10 20.82
CA PRO A 151 -2.26 8.29 21.51
C PRO A 151 -0.80 8.58 21.16
N VAL A 152 0.02 7.55 21.00
CA VAL A 152 1.45 7.70 20.66
C VAL A 152 1.60 8.21 19.23
N VAL A 153 0.83 7.67 18.28
CA VAL A 153 0.81 8.10 16.89
C VAL A 153 0.34 9.56 16.77
N VAL A 154 -0.73 9.94 17.47
CA VAL A 154 -1.26 11.31 17.45
C VAL A 154 -0.24 12.31 18.01
N ALA A 155 0.43 11.98 19.11
CA ALA A 155 1.46 12.83 19.68
C ALA A 155 2.63 13.03 18.69
N ALA A 156 3.11 11.92 18.09
CA ALA A 156 4.18 11.95 17.10
C ALA A 156 3.80 12.78 15.85
N SER A 157 2.57 12.63 15.34
CA SER A 157 2.05 13.37 14.20
C SER A 157 1.97 14.88 14.50
N THR A 158 1.45 15.24 15.68
CA THR A 158 1.31 16.64 16.09
C THR A 158 2.67 17.36 16.14
N ASP A 159 3.66 16.72 16.77
CA ASP A 159 4.98 17.31 16.94
C ASP A 159 5.77 17.31 15.61
N ALA A 160 5.59 16.27 14.76
CA ALA A 160 6.17 16.23 13.43
C ALA A 160 5.61 17.36 12.54
N PHE A 161 4.31 17.64 12.62
CA PHE A 161 3.68 18.73 11.90
C PHE A 161 4.20 20.10 12.39
N ALA A 162 4.32 20.30 13.71
CA ALA A 162 4.88 21.52 14.28
C ALA A 162 6.34 21.74 13.87
N ALA A 163 7.16 20.70 13.87
CA ALA A 163 8.54 20.74 13.42
C ALA A 163 8.66 21.06 11.91
N SER A 164 7.77 20.49 11.09
CA SER A 164 7.70 20.78 9.65
C SER A 164 7.35 22.23 9.38
N ALA A 165 6.38 22.79 10.07
CA ALA A 165 5.99 24.18 9.95
C ALA A 165 7.14 25.14 10.36
N ALA A 166 7.87 24.81 11.43
CA ALA A 166 9.03 25.57 11.89
C ALA A 166 10.22 25.52 10.91
N ALA A 167 10.41 24.40 10.21
CA ALA A 167 11.50 24.19 9.25
C ALA A 167 11.22 24.80 7.85
N GLY A 168 10.10 25.48 7.64
CA GLY A 168 9.79 26.09 6.34
C GLY A 168 9.50 25.09 5.22
N GLY A 169 8.94 23.93 5.54
CA GLY A 169 8.49 22.91 4.56
C GLY A 169 9.48 21.79 4.28
N ALA A 170 10.72 21.85 4.76
CA ALA A 170 11.71 20.79 4.50
C ALA A 170 11.46 19.47 5.27
N ALA A 171 10.53 19.47 6.22
CA ALA A 171 10.18 18.30 7.04
C ALA A 171 8.80 17.69 6.66
N SER A 172 8.23 18.03 5.49
CA SER A 172 6.87 17.61 5.10
C SER A 172 6.72 16.11 4.96
N ASP A 173 7.77 15.39 4.60
CA ASP A 173 7.68 13.95 4.36
C ASP A 173 7.40 13.15 5.64
N ALA A 174 8.08 13.51 6.76
CA ALA A 174 7.84 12.85 8.05
C ALA A 174 6.45 13.18 8.61
N ALA A 175 5.98 14.41 8.41
CA ALA A 175 4.64 14.82 8.80
C ALA A 175 3.57 14.07 8.01
N MET A 176 3.71 13.95 6.67
CA MET A 176 2.76 13.23 5.81
C MET A 176 2.67 11.75 6.17
N VAL A 177 3.80 11.09 6.47
CA VAL A 177 3.79 9.69 6.90
C VAL A 177 3.06 9.52 8.22
N ALA A 178 3.35 10.38 9.21
CA ALA A 178 2.70 10.33 10.51
C ALA A 178 1.19 10.64 10.41
N GLU A 179 0.79 11.57 9.56
CA GLU A 179 -0.62 11.91 9.32
C GLU A 179 -1.36 10.78 8.59
N GLY A 180 -0.74 10.15 7.59
CA GLY A 180 -1.30 8.99 6.89
C GLY A 180 -1.54 7.82 7.82
N VAL A 181 -0.61 7.54 8.75
CA VAL A 181 -0.75 6.51 9.79
C VAL A 181 -1.88 6.86 10.76
N ALA A 182 -1.94 8.11 11.23
CA ALA A 182 -2.99 8.57 12.14
C ALA A 182 -4.38 8.45 11.49
N ALA A 183 -4.51 8.83 10.21
CA ALA A 183 -5.76 8.71 9.45
C ALA A 183 -6.17 7.24 9.25
N GLY A 184 -5.22 6.37 8.92
CA GLY A 184 -5.46 4.93 8.77
C GLY A 184 -5.92 4.26 10.06
N VAL A 185 -5.28 4.59 11.19
CA VAL A 185 -5.68 4.10 12.52
C VAL A 185 -7.08 4.60 12.89
N ALA A 186 -7.39 5.87 12.64
CA ALA A 186 -8.70 6.46 12.91
C ALA A 186 -9.81 5.81 12.06
N ALA A 187 -9.56 5.57 10.77
CA ALA A 187 -10.52 4.92 9.87
C ALA A 187 -10.81 3.46 10.28
N GLY A 188 -9.78 2.71 10.68
CA GLY A 188 -9.93 1.34 11.20
C GLY A 188 -10.74 1.28 12.51
N GLY A 189 -10.62 2.29 13.37
CA GLY A 189 -11.41 2.42 14.59
C GLY A 189 -12.87 2.78 14.32
N ALA A 190 -13.14 3.68 13.36
CA ALA A 190 -14.50 4.11 13.02
C ALA A 190 -15.32 3.02 12.34
N ALA A 191 -14.71 2.20 11.48
CA ALA A 191 -15.40 1.10 10.80
C ALA A 191 -15.93 0.03 11.77
N ARG A 192 -15.33 -0.11 12.96
CA ARG A 192 -15.76 -1.05 14.00
C ARG A 192 -16.82 -0.50 14.95
N ALA A 193 -16.89 0.82 15.13
CA ALA A 193 -17.95 1.43 15.94
C ALA A 193 -19.32 1.42 15.23
N ALA A 194 -19.34 1.07 13.93
CA ALA A 194 -20.55 1.02 13.09
C ALA A 194 -21.10 -0.42 12.88
N THR A 195 -20.44 -1.46 13.41
CA THR A 195 -20.91 -2.86 13.44
C THR A 195 -21.23 -3.32 14.85
#